data_f9a91071a9377491019cf0edd84cd9fe
#
_entry.id   f9a91071a9377491019cf0edd84cd9fe
#
_cell.length_a   1.000
_cell.length_b   1.000
_cell.length_c   1.000
_cell.angle_alpha   90.00
_cell.angle_beta   90.00
_cell.angle_gamma   90.00
#
_symmetry.space_group_name_H-M   'P 1'
#
loop_
_entity.id
_entity.type
_entity.pdbx_description
1 polymer ?
#
loop_
_entity_poly.entity_id
_entity_poly.type
_entity_poly.pdbx_seq_one_letter_code
_entity_poly.pdbx_strand_id
1 'polypeptide(L)'
;LSALRLETGELLIVASNIACAKPMDVYALRWQIEHLFQCLKGRGFHFEEMHLTHYLRNKKMMALLAIALAWAHKVGEWQHKVIKPLVVKKHGRLEKSFFRYGLDYLTDCLLHHQADIVRSLRLLLLFLLTPDEVNKHNKISYTS
;
A
#
# COMPACT_ATOMS: atom_id res chain seq x y z
N LEU A 1 -25.41 7.72 13.18
CA LEU A 1 -24.32 7.56 14.13
C LEU A 1 -24.11 6.07 14.40
N SER A 2 -22.86 5.64 14.42
CA SER A 2 -22.45 4.28 14.77
C SER A 2 -21.35 4.35 15.82
N ALA A 3 -21.35 3.44 16.78
CA ALA A 3 -20.37 3.40 17.85
C ALA A 3 -19.79 1.99 17.99
N LEU A 4 -18.48 1.91 18.23
CA LEU A 4 -17.75 0.68 18.50
C LEU A 4 -16.82 0.89 19.69
N ARG A 5 -16.83 -0.05 20.65
CA ARG A 5 -15.86 -0.05 21.73
C ARG A 5 -14.60 -0.78 21.26
N LEU A 6 -13.47 -0.08 21.30
CA LEU A 6 -12.16 -0.64 20.96
C LEU A 6 -11.66 -1.56 22.08
N GLU A 7 -10.70 -2.42 21.78
CA GLU A 7 -10.03 -3.30 22.77
C GLU A 7 -9.33 -2.48 23.88
N THR A 8 -8.94 -1.24 23.59
CA THR A 8 -8.37 -0.29 24.55
C THR A 8 -9.38 0.24 25.57
N GLY A 9 -10.69 -0.06 25.37
CA GLY A 9 -11.79 0.45 26.17
C GLY A 9 -12.35 1.80 25.68
N GLU A 10 -11.71 2.45 24.73
CA GLU A 10 -12.15 3.72 24.13
C GLU A 10 -13.37 3.51 23.23
N LEU A 11 -14.21 4.53 23.14
CA LEU A 11 -15.40 4.53 22.30
C LEU A 11 -15.13 5.27 21.00
N LEU A 12 -15.15 4.54 19.87
CA LEU A 12 -15.10 5.10 18.53
C LEU A 12 -16.52 5.43 18.06
N ILE A 13 -16.80 6.71 17.82
CA ILE A 13 -18.09 7.17 17.30
C ILE A 13 -17.88 7.71 15.87
N VAL A 14 -18.67 7.17 14.93
CA VAL A 14 -18.63 7.57 13.51
C VAL A 14 -19.97 8.15 13.12
N ALA A 15 -19.95 9.36 12.55
CA ALA A 15 -21.11 10.00 11.94
C ALA A 15 -21.04 9.84 10.41
N SER A 16 -22.13 9.45 9.78
CA SER A 16 -22.25 9.35 8.32
C SER A 16 -23.55 10.00 7.88
N ASN A 17 -23.50 10.71 6.76
CA ASN A 17 -24.68 11.25 6.06
C ASN A 17 -25.23 10.28 5.03
N ILE A 18 -24.59 9.14 4.82
CA ILE A 18 -24.98 8.10 3.89
C ILE A 18 -25.45 6.88 4.70
N ALA A 19 -26.60 6.33 4.35
CA ALA A 19 -27.05 5.06 4.90
C ALA A 19 -26.12 3.94 4.41
N CYS A 20 -25.36 3.38 5.34
CA CYS A 20 -24.40 2.29 5.08
C CYS A 20 -24.67 1.15 6.05
N ALA A 21 -24.73 -0.09 5.53
CA ALA A 21 -24.99 -1.27 6.36
C ALA A 21 -23.84 -1.54 7.37
N LYS A 22 -22.60 -1.15 7.03
CA LYS A 22 -21.42 -1.39 7.85
C LYS A 22 -20.53 -0.13 7.91
N PRO A 23 -20.93 0.94 8.59
CA PRO A 23 -20.21 2.21 8.61
C PRO A 23 -18.82 2.11 9.27
N MET A 24 -18.63 1.18 10.22
CA MET A 24 -17.33 0.96 10.86
C MET A 24 -16.32 0.34 9.91
N ASP A 25 -16.73 -0.61 9.06
CA ASP A 25 -15.83 -1.23 8.07
C ASP A 25 -15.40 -0.20 7.02
N VAL A 26 -16.33 0.67 6.58
CA VAL A 26 -16.01 1.78 5.68
C VAL A 26 -15.05 2.77 6.34
N TYR A 27 -15.29 3.10 7.60
CA TYR A 27 -14.39 3.99 8.35
C TYR A 27 -12.99 3.40 8.52
N ALA A 28 -12.90 2.08 8.70
CA ALA A 28 -11.60 1.38 8.82
C ALA A 28 -10.73 1.55 7.57
N LEU A 29 -11.33 1.76 6.37
CA LEU A 29 -10.58 2.06 5.14
C LEU A 29 -9.78 3.37 5.24
N ARG A 30 -10.16 4.29 6.13
CA ARG A 30 -9.40 5.54 6.38
C ARG A 30 -7.97 5.28 6.84
N TRP A 31 -7.72 4.18 7.55
CA TRP A 31 -6.37 3.78 7.95
C TRP A 31 -5.44 3.52 6.77
N GLN A 32 -6.00 3.13 5.62
CA GLN A 32 -5.20 2.95 4.40
C GLN A 32 -4.62 4.28 3.91
N ILE A 33 -5.37 5.39 4.08
CA ILE A 33 -4.90 6.74 3.74
C ILE A 33 -3.75 7.14 4.66
N GLU A 34 -3.86 6.89 5.95
CA GLU A 34 -2.78 7.18 6.91
C GLU A 34 -1.53 6.36 6.62
N HIS A 35 -1.71 5.08 6.28
CA HIS A 35 -0.60 4.22 5.88
C HIS A 35 0.07 4.70 4.59
N LEU A 36 -0.73 5.14 3.60
CA LEU A 36 -0.23 5.76 2.37
C LEU A 36 0.65 6.99 2.68
N PHE A 37 0.16 7.90 3.53
CA PHE A 37 0.94 9.07 3.93
C PHE A 37 2.22 8.70 4.68
N GLN A 38 2.21 7.69 5.54
CA GLN A 38 3.42 7.20 6.21
C GLN A 38 4.45 6.66 5.21
N CYS A 39 4.02 5.97 4.16
CA CYS A 39 4.91 5.49 3.09
C CYS A 39 5.51 6.65 2.28
N LEU A 40 4.71 7.69 1.99
CA LEU A 40 5.17 8.85 1.25
C LEU A 40 6.13 9.72 2.08
N LYS A 41 5.85 9.92 3.36
CA LYS A 41 6.61 10.80 4.25
C LYS A 41 7.90 10.14 4.76
N GLY A 42 7.82 9.29 5.75
CA GLY A 42 8.98 8.86 6.51
C GLY A 42 9.46 7.43 6.24
N ARG A 43 8.58 6.52 5.79
CA ARG A 43 8.92 5.10 5.69
C ARG A 43 9.38 4.64 4.30
N GLY A 44 9.37 5.52 3.32
CA GLY A 44 9.70 5.15 1.95
C GLY A 44 10.37 6.25 1.17
N PHE A 45 9.62 7.25 0.74
CA PHE A 45 10.09 8.21 -0.26
C PHE A 45 10.62 9.53 0.33
N HIS A 46 10.50 9.77 1.64
CA HIS A 46 10.99 10.98 2.30
C HIS A 46 10.54 12.29 1.63
N PHE A 47 9.26 12.33 1.19
CA PHE A 47 8.73 13.43 0.40
C PHE A 47 8.88 14.80 1.08
N GLU A 48 8.79 14.86 2.41
CA GLU A 48 8.91 16.10 3.19
C GLU A 48 10.35 16.68 3.12
N GLU A 49 11.36 15.84 2.94
CA GLU A 49 12.77 16.26 2.84
C GLU A 49 13.12 16.91 1.50
N MET A 50 12.24 16.76 0.50
CA MET A 50 12.49 17.33 -0.84
C MET A 50 12.32 18.85 -0.90
N HIS A 51 11.76 19.49 0.13
CA HIS A 51 11.57 20.95 0.24
C HIS A 51 10.98 21.62 -1.02
N LEU A 52 10.08 20.94 -1.71
CA LEU A 52 9.46 21.45 -2.93
C LEU A 52 8.42 22.50 -2.60
N THR A 53 8.64 23.75 -2.95
CA THR A 53 7.74 24.87 -2.68
C THR A 53 6.75 25.15 -3.82
N HIS A 54 7.09 24.72 -5.04
CA HIS A 54 6.29 25.03 -6.23
C HIS A 54 5.13 24.05 -6.42
N TYR A 55 3.88 24.58 -6.43
CA TYR A 55 2.64 23.78 -6.51
C TYR A 55 2.62 22.74 -7.65
N LEU A 56 2.96 23.13 -8.87
CA LEU A 56 2.93 22.22 -10.03
C LEU A 56 3.99 21.11 -9.93
N ARG A 57 5.15 21.42 -9.34
CA ARG A 57 6.18 20.40 -9.09
C ARG A 57 5.73 19.41 -8.03
N ASN A 58 5.10 19.90 -6.95
CA ASN A 58 4.52 19.05 -5.91
C ASN A 58 3.46 18.11 -6.50
N LYS A 59 2.53 18.64 -7.31
CA LYS A 59 1.49 17.83 -7.96
C LYS A 59 2.08 16.72 -8.84
N LYS A 60 3.07 17.03 -9.66
CA LYS A 60 3.75 16.04 -10.52
C LYS A 60 4.49 15.00 -9.68
N MET A 61 5.20 15.44 -8.65
CA MET A 61 5.93 14.54 -7.74
C MET A 61 4.98 13.59 -7.01
N MET A 62 3.86 14.09 -6.49
CA MET A 62 2.84 13.25 -5.85
C MET A 62 2.29 12.18 -6.79
N ALA A 63 2.05 12.53 -8.06
CA ALA A 63 1.60 11.56 -9.06
C ALA A 63 2.65 10.47 -9.32
N LEU A 64 3.93 10.86 -9.47
CA LEU A 64 5.03 9.91 -9.63
C LEU A 64 5.20 9.00 -8.41
N LEU A 65 5.11 9.56 -7.20
CA LEU A 65 5.21 8.79 -5.96
C LEU A 65 4.03 7.81 -5.78
N ALA A 66 2.83 8.19 -6.21
CA ALA A 66 1.68 7.28 -6.20
C ALA A 66 1.89 6.08 -7.13
N ILE A 67 2.44 6.30 -8.33
CA ILE A 67 2.80 5.22 -9.26
C ILE A 67 3.91 4.35 -8.66
N ALA A 68 4.96 4.96 -8.13
CA ALA A 68 6.07 4.23 -7.51
C ALA A 68 5.62 3.39 -6.30
N LEU A 69 4.69 3.91 -5.49
CA LEU A 69 4.11 3.19 -4.36
C LEU A 69 3.31 1.97 -4.82
N ALA A 70 2.44 2.13 -5.83
CA ALA A 70 1.69 1.03 -6.40
C ALA A 70 2.62 -0.04 -6.99
N TRP A 71 3.67 0.39 -7.67
CA TRP A 71 4.68 -0.50 -8.24
C TRP A 71 5.42 -1.28 -7.15
N ALA A 72 5.97 -0.60 -6.14
CA ALA A 72 6.65 -1.26 -5.02
C ALA A 72 5.74 -2.26 -4.31
N HIS A 73 4.47 -1.90 -4.07
CA HIS A 73 3.51 -2.80 -3.46
C HIS A 73 3.29 -4.07 -4.29
N LYS A 74 3.09 -3.94 -5.60
CA LYS A 74 2.87 -5.07 -6.51
C LYS A 74 4.09 -5.96 -6.66
N VAL A 75 5.28 -5.37 -6.72
CA VAL A 75 6.54 -6.13 -6.73
C VAL A 75 6.70 -6.90 -5.42
N GLY A 76 6.35 -6.30 -4.27
CA GLY A 76 6.38 -6.99 -2.99
C GLY A 76 5.39 -8.16 -2.89
N GLU A 77 4.17 -8.00 -3.41
CA GLU A 77 3.20 -9.11 -3.50
C GLU A 77 3.72 -10.24 -4.40
N TRP A 78 4.26 -9.90 -5.57
CA TRP A 78 4.84 -10.87 -6.48
C TRP A 78 6.02 -11.61 -5.84
N GLN A 79 6.95 -10.87 -5.23
CA GLN A 79 8.11 -11.44 -4.55
C GLN A 79 7.71 -12.39 -3.42
N HIS A 80 6.69 -12.02 -2.63
CA HIS A 80 6.13 -12.87 -1.59
C HIS A 80 5.57 -14.19 -2.13
N LYS A 81 4.90 -14.15 -3.29
CA LYS A 81 4.25 -15.32 -3.89
C LYS A 81 5.22 -16.22 -4.65
N VAL A 82 6.22 -15.65 -5.32
CA VAL A 82 7.03 -16.35 -6.33
C VAL A 82 8.46 -16.61 -5.86
N ILE A 83 9.08 -15.69 -5.15
CA ILE A 83 10.50 -15.79 -4.76
C ILE A 83 10.62 -16.30 -3.34
N LYS A 84 10.17 -15.53 -2.37
CA LYS A 84 10.30 -15.86 -0.95
C LYS A 84 9.11 -15.31 -0.16
N PRO A 85 8.33 -16.18 0.49
CA PRO A 85 7.26 -15.75 1.37
C PRO A 85 7.77 -14.93 2.55
N LEU A 86 7.07 -13.84 2.89
CA LEU A 86 7.31 -13.09 4.11
C LEU A 86 6.90 -13.92 5.34
N VAL A 87 7.71 -13.87 6.37
CA VAL A 87 7.46 -14.58 7.62
C VAL A 87 6.41 -13.85 8.45
N VAL A 88 5.45 -14.60 8.97
CA VAL A 88 4.50 -14.08 9.97
C VAL A 88 5.18 -14.15 11.34
N LYS A 89 5.29 -12.99 12.01
CA LYS A 89 5.87 -12.91 13.35
C LYS A 89 4.92 -13.49 14.41
N LYS A 90 5.43 -13.76 15.62
CA LYS A 90 4.67 -14.32 16.76
C LYS A 90 3.37 -13.56 17.11
N HIS A 91 3.31 -12.25 16.79
CA HIS A 91 2.13 -11.40 17.00
C HIS A 91 1.15 -11.39 15.80
N GLY A 92 1.24 -12.34 14.86
CA GLY A 92 0.32 -12.47 13.72
C GLY A 92 0.51 -11.48 12.56
N ARG A 93 1.49 -10.58 12.62
CA ARG A 93 1.77 -9.64 11.53
C ARG A 93 2.95 -10.07 10.69
N LEU A 94 2.92 -9.73 9.41
CA LEU A 94 4.06 -9.92 8.50
C LEU A 94 5.30 -9.15 9.01
N GLU A 95 6.47 -9.71 8.76
CA GLU A 95 7.76 -9.11 9.11
C GLU A 95 7.97 -7.73 8.49
N LYS A 96 7.56 -7.58 7.23
CA LYS A 96 7.59 -6.31 6.48
C LYS A 96 6.25 -6.13 5.75
N SER A 97 5.87 -4.87 5.48
CA SER A 97 4.77 -4.61 4.54
C SER A 97 5.19 -4.97 3.11
N PHE A 98 4.22 -5.33 2.25
CA PHE A 98 4.50 -5.59 0.84
C PHE A 98 5.16 -4.39 0.14
N PHE A 99 4.73 -3.18 0.48
CA PHE A 99 5.37 -1.95 0.00
C PHE A 99 6.87 -1.93 0.33
N ARG A 100 7.24 -2.13 1.61
CA ARG A 100 8.65 -2.08 2.02
C ARG A 100 9.46 -3.21 1.38
N TYR A 101 8.87 -4.40 1.28
CA TYR A 101 9.52 -5.55 0.69
C TYR A 101 9.83 -5.34 -0.80
N GLY A 102 8.86 -4.81 -1.56
CA GLY A 102 9.05 -4.48 -2.96
C GLY A 102 9.96 -3.27 -3.19
N LEU A 103 9.92 -2.26 -2.31
CA LEU A 103 10.82 -1.11 -2.40
C LEU A 103 12.28 -1.53 -2.19
N ASP A 104 12.55 -2.38 -1.20
CA ASP A 104 13.89 -2.92 -0.95
C ASP A 104 14.41 -3.68 -2.20
N TYR A 105 13.56 -4.51 -2.82
CA TYR A 105 13.89 -5.24 -4.04
C TYR A 105 14.15 -4.31 -5.22
N LEU A 106 13.27 -3.33 -5.46
CA LEU A 106 13.46 -2.36 -6.55
C LEU A 106 14.72 -1.53 -6.37
N THR A 107 15.05 -1.15 -5.14
CA THR A 107 16.28 -0.44 -4.83
C THR A 107 17.51 -1.29 -5.14
N ASP A 108 17.49 -2.56 -4.77
CA ASP A 108 18.57 -3.50 -5.08
C ASP A 108 18.73 -3.70 -6.60
N CYS A 109 17.61 -3.89 -7.31
CA CYS A 109 17.61 -3.99 -8.77
C CYS A 109 18.18 -2.73 -9.44
N LEU A 110 17.82 -1.53 -8.96
CA LEU A 110 18.31 -0.27 -9.50
C LEU A 110 19.83 -0.11 -9.31
N LEU A 111 20.34 -0.59 -8.19
CA LEU A 111 21.77 -0.46 -7.87
C LEU A 111 22.64 -1.54 -8.53
N HIS A 112 22.14 -2.76 -8.67
CA HIS A 112 22.96 -3.91 -9.04
C HIS A 112 22.48 -4.71 -10.28
N HIS A 113 21.17 -4.64 -10.62
CA HIS A 113 20.55 -5.54 -11.59
C HIS A 113 19.61 -4.81 -12.57
N GLN A 114 20.15 -3.94 -13.42
CA GLN A 114 19.34 -3.12 -14.34
C GLN A 114 18.39 -3.93 -15.26
N ALA A 115 18.76 -5.16 -15.65
CA ALA A 115 17.91 -6.02 -16.48
C ALA A 115 16.60 -6.43 -15.76
N ASP A 116 16.64 -6.61 -14.44
CA ASP A 116 15.46 -7.01 -13.64
C ASP A 116 14.46 -5.87 -13.46
N ILE A 117 14.91 -4.61 -13.61
CA ILE A 117 14.02 -3.44 -13.60
C ILE A 117 13.07 -3.47 -14.80
N VAL A 118 13.57 -3.77 -15.98
CA VAL A 118 12.76 -3.87 -17.20
C VAL A 118 11.68 -4.94 -17.02
N ARG A 119 12.03 -6.05 -16.39
CA ARG A 119 11.10 -7.14 -16.09
C ARG A 119 10.03 -6.70 -15.09
N SER A 120 10.39 -6.01 -14.01
CA SER A 120 9.44 -5.53 -13.00
C SER A 120 8.56 -4.39 -13.51
N LEU A 121 9.07 -3.51 -14.39
CA LEU A 121 8.26 -2.51 -15.09
C LEU A 121 7.23 -3.18 -16.02
N ARG A 122 7.62 -4.24 -16.73
CA ARG A 122 6.68 -4.99 -17.57
C ARG A 122 5.54 -5.60 -16.75
N LEU A 123 5.83 -6.13 -15.57
CA LEU A 123 4.81 -6.64 -14.66
C LEU A 123 3.85 -5.54 -14.19
N LEU A 124 4.36 -4.35 -13.88
CA LEU A 124 3.53 -3.20 -13.53
C LEU A 124 2.62 -2.79 -14.69
N LEU A 125 3.15 -2.70 -15.91
CA LEU A 125 2.37 -2.33 -17.09
C LEU A 125 1.28 -3.37 -17.38
N LEU A 126 1.58 -4.65 -17.29
CA LEU A 126 0.57 -5.72 -17.42
C LEU A 126 -0.53 -5.56 -16.37
N PHE A 127 -0.18 -5.28 -15.12
CA PHE A 127 -1.16 -5.04 -14.06
C PHE A 127 -2.05 -3.81 -14.32
N LEU A 128 -1.49 -2.71 -14.81
CA LEU A 128 -2.23 -1.49 -15.13
C LEU A 128 -3.14 -1.66 -16.36
N LEU A 129 -2.75 -2.52 -17.31
CA LEU A 129 -3.50 -2.78 -18.54
C LEU A 129 -4.56 -3.88 -18.40
N THR A 130 -4.50 -4.72 -17.34
CA THR A 130 -5.45 -5.80 -17.06
C THR A 130 -6.14 -5.61 -15.71
N PRO A 131 -7.09 -4.66 -15.57
CA PRO A 131 -7.66 -4.30 -14.28
C PRO A 131 -8.53 -5.38 -13.62
N ASP A 132 -9.14 -6.29 -14.38
CA ASP A 132 -10.33 -7.03 -13.92
C ASP A 132 -10.10 -8.46 -13.41
N GLU A 133 -8.98 -9.11 -13.70
CA GLU A 133 -8.79 -10.52 -13.31
C GLU A 133 -8.26 -10.72 -11.88
N VAL A 134 -7.53 -9.72 -11.34
CA VAL A 134 -6.88 -9.83 -10.03
C VAL A 134 -7.84 -9.64 -8.87
N ASN A 135 -8.97 -8.96 -9.10
CA ASN A 135 -9.95 -8.64 -8.05
C ASN A 135 -10.88 -9.83 -7.69
N LYS A 136 -10.94 -10.87 -8.52
CA LYS A 136 -11.75 -12.07 -8.23
C LYS A 136 -11.17 -12.96 -7.14
N HIS A 137 -9.85 -12.98 -6.95
CA HIS A 137 -9.20 -13.83 -5.95
C HIS A 137 -9.08 -13.21 -4.56
N ASN A 138 -9.18 -11.87 -4.42
CA ASN A 138 -9.07 -11.20 -3.12
C ASN A 138 -10.38 -11.18 -2.31
N LYS A 139 -11.49 -11.69 -2.84
CA LYS A 139 -12.77 -11.73 -2.12
C LYS A 139 -12.91 -12.88 -1.12
N ILE A 140 -11.93 -13.80 -1.04
CA ILE A 140 -12.07 -15.05 -0.28
C ILE A 140 -11.33 -15.06 1.08
N SER A 141 -10.54 -14.05 1.44
CA SER A 141 -9.71 -14.14 2.65
C SER A 141 -10.01 -13.12 3.76
N TYR A 142 -11.18 -12.50 3.77
CA TYR A 142 -11.59 -11.61 4.88
C TYR A 142 -12.85 -12.09 5.61
N THR A 143 -13.21 -13.37 5.47
CA THR A 143 -14.27 -14.01 6.27
C THR A 143 -13.67 -15.20 7.00
N SER A 144 -13.01 -14.94 8.10
CA SER A 144 -12.87 -15.84 9.27
C SER A 144 -12.30 -15.02 10.41
#